data_8254a7f30c0b012d3409e7c72cce4647
#
_entry.id   8254a7f30c0b012d3409e7c72cce4647
#
_cell.length_a   1.000
_cell.length_b   1.000
_cell.length_c   1.000
_cell.angle_alpha   90.00
_cell.angle_beta   90.00
_cell.angle_gamma   90.00
#
_symmetry.space_group_name_H-M   'P 1'
#
loop_
_entity.id
_entity.type
_entity.pdbx_description
1 polymer ?
#
loop_
_entity_poly.entity_id
_entity_poly.type
_entity_poly.pdbx_seq_one_letter_code
_entity_poly.pdbx_strand_id
1 'polypeptide(L)'
;MCHPYWDAYGEYNMQTPLLEFLLENGIFDAFEVVDDDDHTGNGVNLQTAIYNEMRANGIKVPIVGSSDCHSVVSDVFDKFFTYAFCENVNDVKQAVKDLKTVAVERIGNEYRVYGPFRLVKYARFLCDNLEPEIKAIRKGTASKIAEAIESKNADLMAKIEVASQKYKQAFFGC
;
A
#
# COMPACT_ATOMS: atom_id res chain seq x y z
N MET A 1 -7.94 -4.55 9.94
CA MET A 1 -9.13 -3.63 9.90
C MET A 1 -9.06 -2.85 8.61
N CYS A 2 -9.98 -3.11 7.69
CA CYS A 2 -10.05 -2.44 6.39
C CYS A 2 -11.11 -1.34 6.44
N HIS A 3 -10.87 -0.23 5.77
CA HIS A 3 -11.75 0.93 5.53
C HIS A 3 -12.87 1.13 6.57
N PRO A 4 -12.54 1.41 7.85
CA PRO A 4 -13.54 1.52 8.92
C PRO A 4 -14.52 2.67 8.74
N TYR A 5 -14.12 3.71 8.02
CA TYR A 5 -14.93 4.88 7.74
C TYR A 5 -15.49 4.91 6.31
N TRP A 6 -15.44 3.78 5.61
CA TRP A 6 -16.17 3.66 4.36
C TRP A 6 -17.67 3.85 4.60
N ASP A 7 -18.26 4.77 3.86
CA ASP A 7 -19.67 5.14 3.98
C ASP A 7 -20.48 4.46 2.88
N ALA A 8 -21.27 3.49 3.29
CA ALA A 8 -22.33 2.96 2.46
C ALA A 8 -23.67 3.35 3.06
N TYR A 9 -24.45 4.15 2.34
CA TYR A 9 -25.79 4.54 2.76
C TYR A 9 -25.87 5.51 3.96
N GLY A 10 -24.83 6.30 4.21
CA GLY A 10 -24.79 7.29 5.27
C GLY A 10 -24.38 6.75 6.65
N GLU A 11 -23.87 5.52 6.70
CA GLU A 11 -23.34 4.91 7.94
C GLU A 11 -21.92 4.37 7.67
N TYR A 12 -21.01 4.64 8.60
CA TYR A 12 -19.67 4.09 8.55
C TYR A 12 -19.66 2.60 8.87
N ASN A 13 -18.73 1.85 8.26
CA ASN A 13 -18.52 0.43 8.55
C ASN A 13 -18.31 0.16 10.04
N MET A 14 -17.71 1.11 10.75
CA MET A 14 -17.43 0.97 12.18
C MET A 14 -17.67 2.29 12.92
N GLN A 15 -18.32 2.18 14.07
CA GLN A 15 -18.48 3.30 14.98
C GLN A 15 -17.15 3.64 15.66
N THR A 16 -16.81 4.94 15.72
CA THR A 16 -15.53 5.42 16.28
C THR A 16 -15.20 4.86 17.68
N PRO A 17 -16.12 4.84 18.67
CA PRO A 17 -15.79 4.30 19.99
C PRO A 17 -15.40 2.81 19.99
N LEU A 18 -15.99 2.03 19.09
CA LEU A 18 -15.61 0.62 18.92
C LEU A 18 -14.24 0.50 18.27
N LEU A 19 -13.97 1.30 17.22
CA LEU A 19 -12.68 1.31 16.55
C LEU A 19 -11.55 1.68 17.51
N GLU A 20 -11.72 2.75 18.30
CA GLU A 20 -10.78 3.16 19.35
C GLU A 20 -10.49 2.04 20.31
N PHE A 21 -11.52 1.42 20.89
CA PHE A 21 -11.38 0.28 21.79
C PHE A 21 -10.56 -0.85 21.17
N LEU A 22 -10.82 -1.20 19.91
CA LEU A 22 -10.14 -2.29 19.21
C LEU A 22 -8.67 -1.95 18.90
N LEU A 23 -8.38 -0.70 18.54
CA LEU A 23 -7.02 -0.22 18.32
C LEU A 23 -6.21 -0.16 19.62
N GLU A 24 -6.79 0.36 20.70
CA GLU A 24 -6.17 0.43 22.03
C GLU A 24 -5.79 -0.96 22.56
N ASN A 25 -6.61 -1.95 22.28
CA ASN A 25 -6.40 -3.32 22.74
C ASN A 25 -5.60 -4.19 21.77
N GLY A 26 -5.12 -3.63 20.64
CA GLY A 26 -4.29 -4.35 19.69
C GLY A 26 -4.98 -5.57 19.06
N ILE A 27 -6.29 -5.51 18.84
CA ILE A 27 -7.08 -6.64 18.33
C ILE A 27 -6.77 -6.94 16.86
N PHE A 28 -6.36 -5.93 16.11
CA PHE A 28 -6.03 -6.08 14.68
C PHE A 28 -4.54 -6.31 14.46
N ASP A 29 -4.20 -7.18 13.51
CA ASP A 29 -2.82 -7.32 13.01
C ASP A 29 -2.32 -6.06 12.29
N ALA A 30 -3.23 -5.32 11.63
CA ALA A 30 -2.96 -4.04 11.00
C ALA A 30 -4.23 -3.20 10.82
N PHE A 31 -4.03 -1.89 10.70
CA PHE A 31 -5.04 -0.89 10.39
C PHE A 31 -4.76 -0.29 9.00
N GLU A 32 -5.75 -0.29 8.15
CA GLU A 32 -5.70 0.34 6.83
C GLU A 32 -5.90 1.84 7.00
N VAL A 33 -4.81 2.59 6.81
CA VAL A 33 -4.80 4.03 7.06
C VAL A 33 -5.08 4.85 5.80
N VAL A 34 -4.83 4.26 4.63
CA VAL A 34 -5.18 4.82 3.31
C VAL A 34 -5.61 3.71 2.35
N ASP A 35 -6.64 4.00 1.58
CA ASP A 35 -7.23 3.14 0.54
C ASP A 35 -7.94 4.00 -0.53
N ASP A 36 -8.48 3.35 -1.57
CA ASP A 36 -9.35 3.99 -2.58
C ASP A 36 -10.83 3.84 -2.21
N ASP A 37 -11.12 4.00 -0.93
CA ASP A 37 -12.38 3.61 -0.31
C ASP A 37 -13.55 4.39 -0.83
N ASP A 38 -13.38 5.61 -1.27
CA ASP A 38 -14.53 6.36 -1.68
C ASP A 38 -14.27 7.42 -2.75
N HIS A 39 -15.32 7.75 -3.43
CA HIS A 39 -15.34 8.84 -4.39
C HIS A 39 -15.28 10.21 -3.69
N THR A 40 -15.36 10.29 -2.37
CA THR A 40 -15.39 11.52 -1.59
C THR A 40 -14.08 11.81 -0.86
N GLY A 41 -13.23 10.81 -0.61
CA GLY A 41 -11.97 10.92 0.13
C GLY A 41 -12.15 11.19 1.63
N ASN A 42 -13.37 11.05 2.17
CA ASN A 42 -13.65 11.33 3.57
C ASN A 42 -13.11 10.22 4.48
N GLY A 43 -13.22 8.97 4.08
CA GLY A 43 -12.74 7.82 4.84
C GLY A 43 -11.26 7.92 5.13
N VAL A 44 -10.42 8.19 4.12
CA VAL A 44 -8.97 8.38 4.29
C VAL A 44 -8.64 9.51 5.26
N ASN A 45 -9.37 10.62 5.24
CA ASN A 45 -9.16 11.72 6.18
C ASN A 45 -9.44 11.28 7.63
N LEU A 46 -10.53 10.57 7.88
CA LEU A 46 -10.89 10.07 9.21
C LEU A 46 -9.93 8.97 9.68
N GLN A 47 -9.55 8.06 8.80
CA GLN A 47 -8.58 7.00 9.09
C GLN A 47 -7.21 7.56 9.47
N THR A 48 -6.73 8.55 8.75
CA THR A 48 -5.46 9.22 9.07
C THR A 48 -5.54 10.05 10.35
N ALA A 49 -6.69 10.69 10.62
CA ALA A 49 -6.91 11.46 11.84
C ALA A 49 -6.87 10.55 13.07
N ILE A 50 -7.64 9.47 13.11
CA ILE A 50 -7.65 8.54 14.25
C ILE A 50 -6.30 7.86 14.44
N TYR A 51 -5.61 7.47 13.37
CA TYR A 51 -4.25 6.93 13.45
C TYR A 51 -3.29 7.89 14.16
N ASN A 52 -3.33 9.18 13.81
CA ASN A 52 -2.49 10.19 14.42
C ASN A 52 -2.85 10.42 15.89
N GLU A 53 -4.14 10.41 16.23
CA GLU A 53 -4.61 10.52 17.61
C GLU A 53 -4.16 9.34 18.47
N MET A 54 -4.34 8.10 18.00
CA MET A 54 -3.86 6.91 18.70
C MET A 54 -2.36 7.00 18.97
N ARG A 55 -1.57 7.40 17.99
CA ARG A 55 -0.12 7.58 18.16
C ARG A 55 0.24 8.69 19.14
N ALA A 56 -0.50 9.80 19.13
CA ALA A 56 -0.30 10.89 20.08
C ALA A 56 -0.54 10.42 21.52
N ASN A 57 -1.48 9.48 21.71
CA ASN A 57 -1.79 8.84 22.97
C ASN A 57 -0.83 7.68 23.33
N GLY A 58 0.22 7.45 22.54
CA GLY A 58 1.24 6.42 22.78
C GLY A 58 0.85 5.00 22.34
N ILE A 59 -0.29 4.84 21.67
CA ILE A 59 -0.77 3.55 21.17
C ILE A 59 -0.02 3.17 19.92
N LYS A 60 0.49 1.95 19.86
CA LYS A 60 1.23 1.40 18.73
C LYS A 60 0.26 0.72 17.77
N VAL A 61 -0.03 1.38 16.65
CA VAL A 61 -0.94 0.87 15.62
C VAL A 61 -0.11 0.44 14.40
N PRO A 62 -0.01 -0.87 14.10
CA PRO A 62 0.52 -1.33 12.82
C PRO A 62 -0.38 -0.85 11.68
N ILE A 63 0.22 -0.34 10.61
CA ILE A 63 -0.54 0.24 9.49
C ILE A 63 -0.19 -0.37 8.16
N VAL A 64 -1.18 -0.35 7.26
CA VAL A 64 -1.04 -0.67 5.84
C VAL A 64 -1.78 0.37 5.00
N GLY A 65 -1.40 0.48 3.74
CA GLY A 65 -2.18 1.13 2.69
C GLY A 65 -2.50 0.09 1.63
N SER A 66 -3.71 0.07 1.12
CA SER A 66 -4.11 -0.82 0.05
C SER A 66 -4.93 -0.09 -1.00
N SER A 67 -4.98 -0.64 -2.20
CA SER A 67 -5.69 0.00 -3.31
C SER A 67 -7.18 -0.29 -3.33
N ASP A 68 -7.64 -1.24 -2.54
CA ASP A 68 -9.00 -1.82 -2.62
C ASP A 68 -9.45 -2.14 -4.07
N CYS A 69 -8.47 -2.55 -4.88
CA CYS A 69 -8.63 -2.69 -6.33
C CYS A 69 -9.42 -3.95 -6.67
N HIS A 70 -10.64 -3.79 -7.16
CA HIS A 70 -11.55 -4.88 -7.55
C HIS A 70 -11.48 -5.22 -9.04
N SER A 71 -10.64 -4.52 -9.83
CA SER A 71 -10.54 -4.72 -11.28
C SER A 71 -9.13 -4.49 -11.79
N VAL A 72 -8.66 -5.37 -12.68
CA VAL A 72 -7.34 -5.24 -13.33
C VAL A 72 -7.23 -4.06 -14.29
N VAL A 73 -8.34 -3.47 -14.68
CA VAL A 73 -8.39 -2.27 -15.54
C VAL A 73 -8.51 -0.98 -14.73
N SER A 74 -8.60 -1.08 -13.41
CA SER A 74 -8.66 0.08 -12.53
C SER A 74 -7.32 0.81 -12.49
N ASP A 75 -7.34 2.13 -12.53
CA ASP A 75 -6.16 2.98 -12.39
C ASP A 75 -5.74 3.21 -10.93
N VAL A 76 -6.52 2.66 -9.98
CA VAL A 76 -6.23 2.76 -8.53
C VAL A 76 -5.16 1.79 -8.06
N PHE A 77 -4.85 0.76 -8.85
CA PHE A 77 -3.92 -0.31 -8.49
C PHE A 77 -2.56 0.17 -7.95
N ASP A 78 -2.03 1.29 -8.46
CA ASP A 78 -0.76 1.86 -8.07
C ASP A 78 -0.87 3.19 -7.30
N LYS A 79 -2.08 3.56 -6.87
CA LYS A 79 -2.31 4.80 -6.11
C LYS A 79 -2.05 4.62 -4.62
N PHE A 80 -2.39 3.44 -4.09
CA PHE A 80 -2.28 3.13 -2.67
C PHE A 80 -1.49 1.85 -2.47
N PHE A 81 -0.49 1.89 -1.62
CA PHE A 81 0.36 0.73 -1.36
C PHE A 81 1.10 0.83 -0.04
N THR A 82 1.74 -0.24 0.36
CA THR A 82 2.54 -0.33 1.57
C THR A 82 4.00 -0.61 1.24
N TYR A 83 4.92 0.18 1.80
CA TYR A 83 6.31 -0.27 1.97
C TYR A 83 6.46 -1.04 3.27
N ALA A 84 6.93 -2.28 3.18
CA ALA A 84 7.33 -3.10 4.31
C ALA A 84 8.85 -3.25 4.33
N PHE A 85 9.48 -2.82 5.43
CA PHE A 85 10.93 -2.86 5.58
C PHE A 85 11.35 -4.15 6.28
N CYS A 86 11.72 -5.15 5.49
CA CYS A 86 12.14 -6.48 5.94
C CYS A 86 13.28 -7.01 5.05
N GLU A 87 14.00 -8.02 5.54
CA GLU A 87 15.13 -8.59 4.81
C GLU A 87 14.69 -9.49 3.67
N ASN A 88 13.55 -10.18 3.84
CA ASN A 88 12.99 -10.99 2.77
C ASN A 88 11.45 -10.98 2.79
N VAL A 89 10.84 -11.41 1.69
CA VAL A 89 9.38 -11.33 1.46
C VAL A 89 8.57 -12.16 2.48
N ASN A 90 9.14 -13.21 3.05
CA ASN A 90 8.44 -14.03 4.05
C ASN A 90 8.26 -13.30 5.39
N ASP A 91 9.03 -12.24 5.64
CA ASP A 91 9.02 -11.47 6.87
C ASP A 91 8.04 -10.28 6.84
N VAL A 92 7.30 -10.09 5.73
CA VAL A 92 6.37 -8.96 5.57
C VAL A 92 5.35 -8.91 6.69
N LYS A 93 4.73 -10.05 7.06
CA LYS A 93 3.75 -10.08 8.17
C LYS A 93 4.37 -9.61 9.50
N GLN A 94 5.61 -10.03 9.78
CA GLN A 94 6.30 -9.61 10.98
C GLN A 94 6.69 -8.14 10.92
N ALA A 95 7.12 -7.64 9.75
CA ALA A 95 7.42 -6.22 9.57
C ALA A 95 6.20 -5.32 9.85
N VAL A 96 4.99 -5.74 9.44
CA VAL A 96 3.75 -5.06 9.79
C VAL A 96 3.57 -4.98 11.30
N LYS A 97 3.66 -6.10 12.00
CA LYS A 97 3.49 -6.18 13.47
C LYS A 97 4.56 -5.39 14.22
N ASP A 98 5.78 -5.34 13.69
CA ASP A 98 6.91 -4.59 14.26
C ASP A 98 6.86 -3.09 13.96
N LEU A 99 5.79 -2.57 13.36
CA LEU A 99 5.66 -1.17 12.95
C LEU A 99 6.71 -0.74 11.92
N LYS A 100 7.19 -1.67 11.11
CA LYS A 100 8.16 -1.44 10.04
C LYS A 100 7.49 -1.25 8.69
N THR A 101 6.31 -0.63 8.69
CA THR A 101 5.54 -0.33 7.49
C THR A 101 5.26 1.15 7.35
N VAL A 102 5.05 1.56 6.12
CA VAL A 102 4.63 2.90 5.73
C VAL A 102 3.56 2.76 4.66
N ALA A 103 2.42 3.38 4.90
CA ALA A 103 1.36 3.47 3.91
C ALA A 103 1.63 4.66 2.98
N VAL A 104 1.35 4.49 1.71
CA VAL A 104 1.61 5.48 0.67
C VAL A 104 0.35 5.69 -0.15
N GLU A 105 0.01 6.97 -0.34
CA GLU A 105 -1.03 7.44 -1.25
C GLU A 105 -0.37 8.27 -2.35
N ARG A 106 -0.67 7.97 -3.62
CA ARG A 106 -0.22 8.74 -4.77
C ARG A 106 -1.35 9.56 -5.35
N ILE A 107 -1.19 10.88 -5.31
CA ILE A 107 -2.13 11.83 -5.90
C ILE A 107 -1.45 12.51 -7.09
N GLY A 108 -1.80 12.11 -8.30
CA GLY A 108 -1.13 12.59 -9.50
C GLY A 108 0.36 12.22 -9.51
N ASN A 109 1.23 13.22 -9.35
CA ASN A 109 2.68 13.05 -9.27
C ASN A 109 3.23 13.22 -7.85
N GLU A 110 2.37 13.41 -6.85
CA GLU A 110 2.77 13.59 -5.47
C GLU A 110 2.50 12.34 -4.66
N TYR A 111 3.28 12.17 -3.59
CA TYR A 111 3.11 11.08 -2.64
C TYR A 111 2.85 11.62 -1.25
N ARG A 112 1.79 11.14 -0.61
CA ARG A 112 1.57 11.27 0.82
C ARG A 112 1.99 9.98 1.48
N VAL A 113 2.68 10.10 2.61
CA VAL A 113 3.35 8.96 3.26
C VAL A 113 3.04 8.99 4.74
N TYR A 114 2.51 7.90 5.26
CA TYR A 114 2.03 7.76 6.64
C TYR A 114 2.82 6.67 7.36
N GLY A 115 3.28 6.96 8.58
CA GLY A 115 4.02 5.98 9.37
C GLY A 115 5.00 6.61 10.37
N PRO A 116 5.90 5.81 10.96
CA PRO A 116 6.96 6.30 11.82
C PRO A 116 7.90 7.26 11.08
N PHE A 117 8.24 8.40 11.68
CA PHE A 117 8.99 9.48 11.02
C PHE A 117 10.26 9.02 10.30
N ARG A 118 11.05 8.14 10.94
CA ARG A 118 12.28 7.60 10.32
C ARG A 118 11.99 6.83 9.03
N LEU A 119 10.95 6.01 9.02
CA LEU A 119 10.55 5.22 7.85
C LEU A 119 9.92 6.09 6.78
N VAL A 120 9.13 7.10 7.18
CA VAL A 120 8.56 8.09 6.25
C VAL A 120 9.64 8.82 5.47
N LYS A 121 10.72 9.25 6.12
CA LYS A 121 11.87 9.86 5.43
C LYS A 121 12.47 8.95 4.37
N TYR A 122 12.64 7.67 4.69
CA TYR A 122 13.19 6.70 3.75
C TYR A 122 12.19 6.37 2.62
N ALA A 123 10.92 6.17 2.96
CA ALA A 123 9.88 5.95 1.97
C ALA A 123 9.74 7.11 0.99
N ARG A 124 9.83 8.36 1.45
CA ARG A 124 9.86 9.54 0.56
C ARG A 124 11.01 9.47 -0.44
N PHE A 125 12.21 9.11 0.02
CA PHE A 125 13.34 8.90 -0.88
C PHE A 125 13.04 7.84 -1.94
N LEU A 126 12.41 6.72 -1.56
CA LEU A 126 11.99 5.68 -2.51
C LEU A 126 10.93 6.18 -3.49
N CYS A 127 9.92 6.91 -3.02
CA CYS A 127 8.89 7.51 -3.86
C CYS A 127 9.48 8.47 -4.91
N ASP A 128 10.45 9.29 -4.51
CA ASP A 128 11.02 10.30 -5.40
C ASP A 128 12.03 9.72 -6.40
N ASN A 129 12.71 8.63 -6.06
CA ASN A 129 13.82 8.11 -6.87
C ASN A 129 13.54 6.74 -7.50
N LEU A 130 12.75 5.88 -6.86
CA LEU A 130 12.52 4.51 -7.31
C LEU A 130 11.15 4.32 -7.98
N GLU A 131 10.08 4.89 -7.42
CA GLU A 131 8.73 4.70 -7.96
C GLU A 131 8.55 5.15 -9.42
N PRO A 132 9.15 6.26 -9.89
CA PRO A 132 9.05 6.64 -11.30
C PRO A 132 9.58 5.57 -12.24
N GLU A 133 10.67 4.91 -11.87
CA GLU A 133 11.28 3.82 -12.65
C GLU A 133 10.46 2.54 -12.59
N ILE A 134 9.98 2.16 -11.40
CA ILE A 134 9.06 1.02 -11.21
C ILE A 134 7.81 1.21 -12.08
N LYS A 135 7.22 2.41 -12.04
CA LYS A 135 6.04 2.73 -12.84
C LYS A 135 6.28 2.62 -14.34
N ALA A 136 7.42 3.11 -14.82
CA ALA A 136 7.79 3.00 -16.23
C ALA A 136 7.92 1.53 -16.66
N ILE A 137 8.52 0.69 -15.83
CA ILE A 137 8.69 -0.74 -16.08
C ILE A 137 7.36 -1.48 -16.03
N ARG A 138 6.53 -1.22 -15.00
CA ARG A 138 5.17 -1.81 -14.89
C ARG A 138 4.36 -1.50 -16.14
N LYS A 139 4.34 -0.25 -16.58
CA LYS A 139 3.61 0.18 -17.77
C LYS A 139 4.12 -0.50 -19.04
N GLY A 140 5.43 -0.64 -19.20
CA GLY A 140 6.03 -1.32 -20.35
C GLY A 140 5.89 -2.85 -20.32
N THR A 141 5.71 -3.43 -19.12
CA THR A 141 5.61 -4.88 -18.94
C THR A 141 4.15 -5.36 -18.99
N ALA A 142 3.20 -4.58 -18.49
CA ALA A 142 1.79 -4.96 -18.42
C ALA A 142 1.20 -5.27 -19.80
N SER A 143 1.49 -4.44 -20.83
CA SER A 143 1.03 -4.70 -22.19
C SER A 143 1.63 -5.97 -22.79
N LYS A 144 2.89 -6.27 -22.49
CA LYS A 144 3.55 -7.49 -22.96
C LYS A 144 3.01 -8.74 -22.25
N ILE A 145 2.65 -8.63 -20.98
CA ILE A 145 2.00 -9.71 -20.23
C ILE A 145 0.62 -10.00 -20.83
N ALA A 146 -0.18 -8.97 -21.08
CA ALA A 146 -1.49 -9.12 -21.70
C ALA A 146 -1.35 -9.81 -23.09
N GLU A 147 -0.45 -9.33 -23.94
CA GLU A 147 -0.15 -9.95 -25.23
C GLU A 147 0.26 -11.43 -25.10
N ALA A 148 1.13 -11.75 -24.13
CA ALA A 148 1.60 -13.11 -23.91
C ALA A 148 0.46 -14.04 -23.46
N ILE A 149 -0.45 -13.57 -22.62
CA ILE A 149 -1.62 -14.31 -22.15
C ILE A 149 -2.60 -14.54 -23.32
N GLU A 150 -2.95 -13.48 -24.04
CA GLU A 150 -3.89 -13.57 -25.17
C GLU A 150 -3.38 -14.50 -26.29
N SER A 151 -2.08 -14.38 -26.62
CA SER A 151 -1.45 -15.21 -27.66
C SER A 151 -1.03 -16.61 -27.16
N LYS A 152 -1.16 -16.92 -25.87
CA LYS A 152 -0.64 -18.14 -25.22
C LYS A 152 0.86 -18.36 -25.52
N ASN A 153 1.63 -17.29 -25.58
CA ASN A 153 3.04 -17.30 -25.99
C ASN A 153 3.93 -17.53 -24.76
N ALA A 154 4.32 -18.78 -24.52
CA ALA A 154 5.20 -19.16 -23.41
C ALA A 154 6.59 -18.53 -23.51
N ASP A 155 7.14 -18.36 -24.73
CA ASP A 155 8.47 -17.75 -24.92
C ASP A 155 8.48 -16.26 -24.55
N LEU A 156 7.38 -15.55 -24.80
CA LEU A 156 7.22 -14.15 -24.40
C LEU A 156 7.12 -14.04 -22.89
N MET A 157 6.39 -14.95 -22.23
CA MET A 157 6.33 -15.01 -20.76
C MET A 157 7.71 -15.26 -20.13
N ALA A 158 8.48 -16.20 -20.67
CA ALA A 158 9.84 -16.46 -20.21
C ALA A 158 10.77 -15.24 -20.34
N LYS A 159 10.67 -14.49 -21.44
CA LYS A 159 11.43 -13.24 -21.62
C LYS A 159 11.05 -12.14 -20.63
N ILE A 160 9.76 -12.03 -20.30
CA ILE A 160 9.27 -11.08 -19.30
C ILE A 160 9.82 -11.45 -17.91
N GLU A 161 9.81 -12.73 -17.56
CA GLU A 161 10.36 -13.22 -16.30
C GLU A 161 11.86 -12.91 -16.18
N VAL A 162 12.65 -13.19 -17.22
CA VAL A 162 14.09 -12.85 -17.24
C VAL A 162 14.32 -11.36 -17.07
N ALA A 163 13.54 -10.51 -17.75
CA ALA A 163 13.62 -9.06 -17.59
C ALA A 163 13.28 -8.60 -16.18
N SER A 164 12.26 -9.20 -15.55
CA SER A 164 11.87 -8.94 -14.17
C SER A 164 12.97 -9.34 -13.18
N GLN A 165 13.61 -10.47 -13.37
CA GLN A 165 14.73 -10.92 -12.51
C GLN A 165 15.94 -9.98 -12.63
N LYS A 166 16.32 -9.58 -13.82
CA LYS A 166 17.41 -8.59 -14.04
C LYS A 166 17.11 -7.26 -13.33
N TYR A 167 15.86 -6.84 -13.38
CA TYR A 167 15.42 -5.64 -12.70
C TYR A 167 15.52 -5.78 -11.16
N LYS A 168 15.02 -6.89 -10.59
CA LYS A 168 15.16 -7.17 -9.15
C LYS A 168 16.62 -7.14 -8.71
N GLN A 169 17.50 -7.75 -9.49
CA GLN A 169 18.92 -7.79 -9.21
C GLN A 169 19.58 -6.40 -9.26
N ALA A 170 19.17 -5.54 -10.22
CA ALA A 170 19.72 -4.19 -10.35
C ALA A 170 19.31 -3.25 -9.19
N PHE A 171 18.08 -3.39 -8.68
CA PHE A 171 17.53 -2.47 -7.66
C PHE A 171 17.59 -3.00 -6.23
N PHE A 172 17.49 -4.31 -6.05
CA PHE A 172 17.40 -4.92 -4.72
C PHE A 172 18.60 -5.79 -4.36
N GLY A 173 19.52 -6.03 -5.30
CA GLY A 173 20.73 -6.82 -5.07
C GLY A 173 20.48 -8.32 -4.79
N CYS A 174 19.29 -8.83 -5.13
CA CYS A 174 18.87 -10.22 -4.90
C CYS A 174 18.36 -10.92 -6.18
#